data_bd2ced11637ec337a464a2982d21f99f
#
_entry.id   bd2ced11637ec337a464a2982d21f99f
#
_cell.length_a   1.000
_cell.length_b   1.000
_cell.length_c   1.000
_cell.angle_alpha   90.00
_cell.angle_beta   90.00
_cell.angle_gamma   90.00
#
_symmetry.space_group_name_H-M   'P 1'
#
loop_
_entity.id
_entity.type
_entity.pdbx_description
1 polymer ?
#
loop_
_entity_poly.entity_id
_entity_poly.type
_entity_poly.pdbx_seq_one_letter_code
_entity_poly.pdbx_strand_id
1 'polypeptide(L)'
;MAFDEKLAERIRTSLARKKGIEEKKMFGGICFMLNGNMLVGVWKDSLIVRLGPDSYEDALLEPHVKEFDITGRAMKNWVLVRPEGVEEDEQLKDWIQRAVKFVGKMPAK
;
A
#
# COMPACT_ATOMS: atom_id res chain seq x y z
N MET A 1 19.52 -2.93 2.97
CA MET A 1 18.40 -2.45 2.14
C MET A 1 17.35 -1.86 3.03
N ALA A 2 16.78 -0.74 2.64
CA ALA A 2 15.80 -0.06 3.47
C ALA A 2 14.40 -0.68 3.42
N PHE A 3 14.13 -1.53 2.42
CA PHE A 3 12.81 -2.15 2.26
C PHE A 3 12.94 -3.51 1.56
N ASP A 4 11.87 -4.30 1.65
CA ASP A 4 11.80 -5.63 1.06
C ASP A 4 11.61 -5.51 -0.45
N GLU A 5 12.66 -5.77 -1.21
CA GLU A 5 12.62 -5.68 -2.66
C GLU A 5 11.77 -6.77 -3.30
N LYS A 6 11.64 -7.92 -2.65
CA LYS A 6 10.77 -8.99 -3.17
C LYS A 6 9.32 -8.56 -3.13
N LEU A 7 8.91 -7.91 -2.05
CA LEU A 7 7.55 -7.38 -1.93
C LEU A 7 7.33 -6.30 -2.99
N ALA A 8 8.30 -5.41 -3.18
CA ALA A 8 8.20 -4.38 -4.22
C ALA A 8 8.03 -4.99 -5.60
N GLU A 9 8.80 -6.05 -5.91
CA GLU A 9 8.68 -6.77 -7.19
C GLU A 9 7.30 -7.39 -7.37
N ARG A 10 6.74 -7.97 -6.32
CA ARG A 10 5.42 -8.56 -6.37
C ARG A 10 4.35 -7.51 -6.66
N ILE A 11 4.48 -6.33 -6.03
CA ILE A 11 3.57 -5.22 -6.29
C ILE A 11 3.71 -4.75 -7.74
N ARG A 12 4.94 -4.58 -8.19
CA ARG A 12 5.24 -4.15 -9.56
C ARG A 12 4.60 -5.09 -10.58
N THR A 13 4.72 -6.39 -10.35
CA THR A 13 4.11 -7.40 -11.20
C THR A 13 2.59 -7.28 -11.20
N SER A 14 1.99 -7.09 -10.04
CA SER A 14 0.54 -6.96 -9.91
C SER A 14 0.00 -5.72 -10.62
N LEU A 15 0.80 -4.66 -10.72
CA LEU A 15 0.39 -3.40 -11.34
C LEU A 15 0.91 -3.23 -12.77
N ALA A 16 1.57 -4.24 -13.33
CA ALA A 16 2.26 -4.13 -14.62
C ALA A 16 1.36 -3.71 -15.77
N ARG A 17 0.07 -4.06 -15.72
CA ARG A 17 -0.87 -3.72 -16.79
C ARG A 17 -1.69 -2.47 -16.52
N LYS A 18 -1.52 -1.88 -15.34
CA LYS A 18 -2.27 -0.69 -14.98
C LYS A 18 -1.55 0.55 -15.46
N LYS A 19 -2.28 1.45 -16.11
CA LYS A 19 -1.71 2.71 -16.60
C LYS A 19 -1.65 3.72 -15.46
N GLY A 20 -0.72 4.65 -15.57
CA GLY A 20 -0.58 5.73 -14.61
C GLY A 20 0.19 5.39 -13.35
N ILE A 21 0.88 4.25 -13.34
CA ILE A 21 1.67 3.82 -12.19
C ILE A 21 3.08 4.38 -12.28
N GLU A 22 3.54 5.00 -11.19
CA GLU A 22 4.91 5.48 -11.05
C GLU A 22 5.47 5.01 -9.73
N GLU A 23 6.77 4.83 -9.66
CA GLU A 23 7.46 4.44 -8.43
C GLU A 23 8.27 5.61 -7.91
N LYS A 24 8.25 5.83 -6.60
CA LYS A 24 9.08 6.84 -5.94
C LYS A 24 9.63 6.29 -4.65
N LYS A 25 10.89 6.59 -4.36
CA LYS A 25 11.48 6.24 -3.07
C LYS A 25 11.13 7.32 -2.06
N MET A 26 10.54 6.91 -0.94
CA MET A 26 10.09 7.82 0.12
C MET A 26 10.17 7.10 1.46
N PHE A 27 10.39 7.83 2.52
CA PHE A 27 10.38 7.30 3.90
C PHE A 27 11.41 6.18 4.13
N GLY A 28 12.45 6.08 3.32
CA GLY A 28 13.35 4.94 3.36
C GLY A 28 12.75 3.67 2.75
N GLY A 29 11.64 3.78 2.05
CA GLY A 29 10.98 2.68 1.36
C GLY A 29 10.70 3.04 -0.09
N ILE A 30 9.74 2.36 -0.69
CA ILE A 30 9.34 2.65 -2.07
C ILE A 30 7.81 2.76 -2.12
N CYS A 31 7.33 3.73 -2.89
CA CYS A 31 5.90 3.98 -3.06
C CYS A 31 5.49 3.84 -4.52
N PHE A 32 4.30 3.30 -4.73
CA PHE A 32 3.71 3.18 -6.05
C PHE A 32 2.56 4.18 -6.13
N MET A 33 2.63 5.06 -7.13
CA MET A 33 1.65 6.14 -7.33
C MET A 33 0.72 5.79 -8.47
N LEU A 34 -0.54 6.16 -8.34
CA LEU A 34 -1.53 6.02 -9.42
C LEU A 34 -2.01 7.42 -9.79
N ASN A 35 -1.72 7.84 -11.03
CA ASN A 35 -2.07 9.17 -11.52
C ASN A 35 -1.59 10.29 -10.58
N GLY A 36 -0.40 10.11 -10.01
CA GLY A 36 0.20 11.08 -9.10
C GLY A 36 -0.25 10.97 -7.65
N ASN A 37 -1.19 10.07 -7.35
CA ASN A 37 -1.66 9.84 -5.97
C ASN A 37 -1.04 8.56 -5.42
N MET A 38 -0.55 8.61 -4.19
CA MET A 38 0.04 7.43 -3.58
C MET A 38 -1.00 6.32 -3.41
N LEU A 39 -0.62 5.12 -3.79
CA LEU A 39 -1.50 3.96 -3.80
C LEU A 39 -1.12 2.96 -2.72
N VAL A 40 0.04 2.37 -2.86
CA VAL A 40 0.62 1.42 -1.93
C VAL A 40 2.11 1.66 -1.85
N GLY A 41 2.76 1.06 -0.86
CA GLY A 41 4.20 1.17 -0.73
C GLY A 41 4.77 0.06 0.12
N VAL A 42 6.09 0.02 0.19
CA VAL A 42 6.81 -0.93 1.01
C VAL A 42 7.67 -0.13 1.99
N TRP A 43 7.54 -0.45 3.27
CA TRP A 43 8.36 0.11 4.32
C TRP A 43 8.92 -1.05 5.14
N LYS A 44 10.24 -1.18 5.14
CA LYS A 44 10.90 -2.36 5.70
C LYS A 44 10.34 -3.61 5.04
N ASP A 45 9.68 -4.49 5.77
CA ASP A 45 9.11 -5.73 5.24
C ASP A 45 7.58 -5.71 5.14
N SER A 46 6.98 -4.55 5.34
CA SER A 46 5.52 -4.41 5.44
C SER A 46 4.96 -3.62 4.26
N LEU A 47 3.68 -3.86 3.97
CA LEU A 47 2.96 -3.16 2.92
C LEU A 47 2.23 -1.95 3.50
N ILE A 48 2.42 -0.80 2.88
CA ILE A 48 1.63 0.39 3.19
C ILE A 48 0.49 0.45 2.20
N VAL A 49 -0.74 0.61 2.69
CA VAL A 49 -1.93 0.64 1.83
C VAL A 49 -2.74 1.87 2.14
N ARG A 50 -3.08 2.63 1.10
CA ARG A 50 -3.97 3.78 1.23
C ARG A 50 -5.41 3.32 1.01
N LEU A 51 -6.20 3.42 2.06
CA LEU A 51 -7.62 3.07 2.04
C LEU A 51 -8.45 4.32 2.26
N GLY A 52 -9.69 4.30 1.86
CA GLY A 52 -10.58 5.41 2.13
C GLY A 52 -11.09 5.38 3.56
N PRO A 53 -11.74 6.46 4.00
CA PRO A 53 -12.26 6.53 5.37
C PRO A 53 -13.27 5.41 5.68
N ASP A 54 -13.98 4.94 4.65
CA ASP A 54 -14.98 3.88 4.84
C ASP A 54 -14.36 2.51 5.12
N SER A 55 -13.13 2.28 4.63
CA SER A 55 -12.47 0.98 4.75
C SER A 55 -11.37 0.95 5.81
N TYR A 56 -10.91 2.11 6.23
CA TYR A 56 -9.76 2.24 7.12
C TYR A 56 -9.98 1.54 8.47
N GLU A 57 -11.09 1.84 9.13
CA GLU A 57 -11.35 1.30 10.45
C GLU A 57 -11.60 -0.21 10.42
N ASP A 58 -12.34 -0.68 9.41
CA ASP A 58 -12.58 -2.11 9.24
C ASP A 58 -11.28 -2.86 8.99
N ALA A 59 -10.39 -2.28 8.19
CA ALA A 59 -9.11 -2.90 7.89
C ALA A 59 -8.25 -3.07 9.14
N LEU A 60 -8.31 -2.12 10.07
CA LEU A 60 -7.54 -2.21 11.31
C LEU A 60 -7.96 -3.39 12.19
N LEU A 61 -9.14 -3.96 11.97
CA LEU A 61 -9.61 -5.13 12.70
C LEU A 61 -9.10 -6.44 12.11
N GLU A 62 -8.49 -6.40 10.92
CA GLU A 62 -8.00 -7.61 10.28
C GLU A 62 -6.66 -8.04 10.87
N PRO A 63 -6.36 -9.36 10.84
CA PRO A 63 -5.07 -9.84 11.34
C PRO A 63 -3.92 -9.20 10.58
N HIS A 64 -2.82 -8.97 11.28
CA HIS A 64 -1.57 -8.46 10.70
C HIS A 64 -1.65 -7.03 10.17
N VAL A 65 -2.69 -6.29 10.53
CA VAL A 65 -2.87 -4.89 10.11
C VAL A 65 -2.76 -3.97 11.32
N LYS A 66 -2.04 -2.88 11.13
CA LYS A 66 -1.95 -1.85 12.16
C LYS A 66 -1.94 -0.47 11.52
N GLU A 67 -2.04 0.56 12.36
CA GLU A 67 -1.97 1.93 11.88
C GLU A 67 -0.60 2.24 11.30
N PHE A 68 -0.60 3.08 10.26
CA PHE A 68 0.64 3.56 9.68
C PHE A 68 1.09 4.80 10.44
N ASP A 69 2.09 4.64 11.30
CA ASP A 69 2.49 5.68 12.25
C ASP A 69 4.00 5.94 12.29
N ILE A 70 4.70 5.75 11.18
CA ILE A 70 6.16 5.87 11.15
C ILE A 70 6.64 7.29 11.47
N THR A 71 5.76 8.28 11.41
CA THR A 71 6.10 9.66 11.76
C THR A 71 5.76 10.00 13.21
N GLY A 72 5.35 9.01 14.00
CA GLY A 72 4.91 9.22 15.38
C GLY A 72 3.44 9.58 15.51
N ARG A 73 2.74 9.72 14.40
CA ARG A 73 1.30 9.97 14.38
C ARG A 73 0.63 9.00 13.44
N ALA A 74 -0.49 8.45 13.85
CA ALA A 74 -1.30 7.61 12.98
C ALA A 74 -1.82 8.44 11.82
N MET A 75 -1.66 7.93 10.61
CA MET A 75 -2.17 8.58 9.40
C MET A 75 -3.52 7.96 9.05
N LYS A 76 -4.58 8.71 9.20
CA LYS A 76 -5.92 8.23 8.86
C LYS A 76 -5.99 7.83 7.39
N ASN A 77 -6.75 6.77 7.14
CA ASN A 77 -6.94 6.19 5.80
C ASN A 77 -5.74 5.40 5.29
N TRP A 78 -4.70 5.24 6.09
CA TRP A 78 -3.50 4.47 5.76
C TRP A 78 -3.33 3.36 6.76
N VAL A 79 -2.98 2.17 6.29
CA VAL A 79 -2.67 1.04 7.17
C VAL A 79 -1.35 0.43 6.78
N LEU A 80 -0.74 -0.26 7.74
CA LEU A 80 0.46 -1.03 7.54
C LEU A 80 0.10 -2.50 7.68
N VAL A 81 0.37 -3.30 6.65
CA VAL A 81 0.10 -4.74 6.67
C VAL A 81 1.42 -5.47 6.83
N ARG A 82 1.51 -6.28 7.87
CA ARG A 82 2.73 -7.04 8.16
C ARG A 82 2.95 -8.13 7.11
N PRO A 83 4.18 -8.67 7.02
CA PRO A 83 4.48 -9.70 6.02
C PRO A 83 3.51 -10.87 6.01
N GLU A 84 3.04 -11.30 7.17
CA GLU A 84 2.10 -12.41 7.29
C GLU A 84 0.77 -12.12 6.60
N GLY A 85 0.40 -10.85 6.47
CA GLY A 85 -0.84 -10.45 5.80
C GLY A 85 -0.72 -10.35 4.29
N VAL A 86 0.48 -10.55 3.74
CA VAL A 86 0.72 -10.47 2.29
C VAL A 86 1.57 -11.62 1.78
N GLU A 87 1.68 -12.72 2.53
CA GLU A 87 2.46 -13.89 2.11
C GLU A 87 1.92 -14.49 0.81
N GLU A 88 0.62 -14.61 0.71
CA GLU A 88 -0.02 -15.17 -0.47
C GLU A 88 -0.26 -14.07 -1.50
N ASP A 89 -0.10 -14.42 -2.78
CA ASP A 89 -0.33 -13.44 -3.85
C ASP A 89 -1.78 -12.95 -3.85
N GLU A 90 -2.73 -13.80 -3.48
CA GLU A 90 -4.14 -13.40 -3.41
C GLU A 90 -4.37 -12.35 -2.33
N GLN A 91 -3.68 -12.47 -1.20
CA GLN A 91 -3.77 -11.47 -0.14
C GLN A 91 -3.23 -10.13 -0.63
N LEU A 92 -2.07 -10.16 -1.28
CA LEU A 92 -1.45 -8.95 -1.80
C LEU A 92 -2.34 -8.28 -2.84
N LYS A 93 -2.87 -9.05 -3.78
CA LYS A 93 -3.78 -8.53 -4.80
C LYS A 93 -5.01 -7.89 -4.20
N ASP A 94 -5.57 -8.51 -3.16
CA ASP A 94 -6.75 -7.97 -2.50
C ASP A 94 -6.47 -6.59 -1.90
N TRP A 95 -5.32 -6.44 -1.20
CA TRP A 95 -4.94 -5.15 -0.64
C TRP A 95 -4.73 -4.10 -1.73
N ILE A 96 -4.06 -4.47 -2.81
CA ILE A 96 -3.83 -3.57 -3.94
C ILE A 96 -5.16 -3.14 -4.55
N GLN A 97 -6.09 -4.07 -4.75
CA GLN A 97 -7.40 -3.76 -5.32
C GLN A 97 -8.20 -2.83 -4.44
N ARG A 98 -8.14 -3.00 -3.12
CA ARG A 98 -8.80 -2.08 -2.19
C ARG A 98 -8.26 -0.67 -2.34
N ALA A 99 -6.94 -0.55 -2.45
CA ALA A 99 -6.31 0.76 -2.64
C ALA A 99 -6.69 1.37 -3.99
N VAL A 100 -6.66 0.58 -5.06
CA VAL A 100 -7.03 1.04 -6.40
C VAL A 100 -8.49 1.53 -6.43
N LYS A 101 -9.37 0.81 -5.74
CA LYS A 101 -10.78 1.19 -5.69
C LYS A 101 -10.97 2.58 -5.10
N PHE A 102 -10.19 2.92 -4.10
CA PHE A 102 -10.27 4.26 -3.49
C PHE A 102 -9.50 5.30 -4.30
N VAL A 103 -8.22 5.03 -4.56
CA VAL A 103 -7.32 6.00 -5.19
C VAL A 103 -7.70 6.25 -6.65
N GLY A 104 -8.21 5.23 -7.34
CA GLY A 104 -8.64 5.36 -8.71
C GLY A 104 -9.78 6.35 -8.94
N LYS A 105 -10.50 6.71 -7.87
CA LYS A 105 -11.59 7.70 -7.94
C LYS A 105 -11.10 9.12 -7.68
N MET A 106 -9.86 9.27 -7.24
CA MET A 106 -9.29 10.57 -6.95
C MET A 106 -8.88 11.28 -8.23
N PRO A 107 -9.00 12.61 -8.29
CA PRO A 107 -8.49 13.36 -9.44
C PRO A 107 -7.00 13.11 -9.62
N ALA A 108 -6.56 13.01 -10.87
CA ALA A 108 -5.14 12.88 -11.17
C ALA A 108 -4.39 14.14 -10.74
N LYS A 109 -3.19 13.94 -10.28
CA LYS A 109 -2.31 15.07 -9.91
C LYS A 109 -1.36 15.40 -11.04
#